data_bd2b6eca90b32b7691530879d951f798
#
_entry.id   bd2b6eca90b32b7691530879d951f798
#
_cell.length_a   1.000
_cell.length_b   1.000
_cell.length_c   1.000
_cell.angle_alpha   90.00
_cell.angle_beta   90.00
_cell.angle_gamma   90.00
#
_symmetry.space_group_name_H-M   'P 1'
#
loop_
_entity.id
_entity.type
_entity.pdbx_description
1 polymer ?
#
loop_
_entity_poly.entity_id
_entity_poly.type
_entity_poly.pdbx_seq_one_letter_code
_entity_poly.pdbx_strand_id
1 'polypeptide(L)'
;MSLLRTNGMIFCFILGLSACKKDDCQTVTPNGKRMVLIGNSFFRPYAENLDVVAADAGYDDHSSTLVFRGGENGNASSFWDDSTSEETMSIKAALDAGGVELFAMTADGDTLNPTRGFKAWIEYALPNNPNIEIGLSLPMVDFPADWDARAQAFGYNDIHELYPVIIDSIWHTNVIDVLRAEYPGVNIYSIPTGWAGITLAQMQEDSLLNDDIDLFGAKPTSIFTDAKGHQGQIVIEAGTLIWLASIYGDDLAINPYDTGFETDL
;
A
#
# COMPACT_ATOMS: atom_id res chain seq x y z
N MET A 1 -59.79 15.85 -64.21
CA MET A 1 -58.39 15.51 -64.14
C MET A 1 -57.69 16.67 -63.43
N SER A 2 -57.41 16.50 -62.16
CA SER A 2 -56.95 17.54 -61.23
C SER A 2 -55.46 17.36 -60.98
N LEU A 3 -54.66 18.39 -61.23
CA LEU A 3 -53.26 18.45 -60.93
C LEU A 3 -53.07 19.05 -59.54
N LEU A 4 -52.64 18.28 -58.55
CA LEU A 4 -52.21 18.78 -57.26
C LEU A 4 -50.74 19.27 -57.34
N ARG A 5 -50.54 20.54 -57.03
CA ARG A 5 -49.24 21.16 -56.79
C ARG A 5 -48.82 20.88 -55.35
N THR A 6 -47.73 20.20 -55.12
CA THR A 6 -47.07 20.05 -53.84
C THR A 6 -46.04 21.16 -53.66
N ASN A 7 -46.29 22.05 -52.68
CA ASN A 7 -45.33 23.06 -52.17
C ASN A 7 -44.28 22.38 -51.30
N GLY A 8 -43.02 22.37 -51.75
CA GLY A 8 -41.89 21.97 -50.96
C GLY A 8 -41.45 23.12 -50.03
N MET A 9 -41.56 22.88 -48.74
CA MET A 9 -41.10 23.79 -47.69
C MET A 9 -39.64 23.40 -47.32
N ILE A 10 -38.70 24.27 -47.72
CA ILE A 10 -37.28 24.11 -47.41
C ILE A 10 -37.08 24.56 -45.95
N PHE A 11 -36.77 23.59 -45.09
CA PHE A 11 -36.36 23.87 -43.68
C PHE A 11 -34.84 24.10 -43.70
N CYS A 12 -34.40 25.35 -43.56
CA CYS A 12 -33.02 25.68 -43.24
C CYS A 12 -32.71 25.28 -41.80
N PHE A 13 -31.95 24.22 -41.61
CA PHE A 13 -31.32 23.87 -40.33
C PHE A 13 -30.15 24.82 -40.11
N ILE A 14 -30.32 25.79 -39.21
CA ILE A 14 -29.22 26.59 -38.67
C ILE A 14 -28.53 25.72 -37.64
N LEU A 15 -27.36 25.14 -38.00
CA LEU A 15 -26.46 24.54 -37.05
C LEU A 15 -25.86 25.64 -36.15
N GLY A 16 -26.43 25.83 -34.99
CA GLY A 16 -25.81 26.62 -33.94
C GLY A 16 -24.55 25.91 -33.45
N LEU A 17 -23.39 26.42 -33.82
CA LEU A 17 -22.13 26.10 -33.20
C LEU A 17 -22.14 26.66 -31.78
N SER A 18 -22.57 25.85 -30.81
CA SER A 18 -22.30 26.13 -29.41
C SER A 18 -20.79 25.99 -29.22
N ALA A 19 -20.13 27.14 -29.13
CA ALA A 19 -18.76 27.18 -28.61
C ALA A 19 -18.83 26.68 -27.16
N CYS A 20 -18.32 25.47 -26.92
CA CYS A 20 -17.99 25.06 -25.55
C CYS A 20 -17.03 26.12 -25.00
N LYS A 21 -17.52 26.91 -24.05
CA LYS A 21 -16.63 27.62 -23.13
C LYS A 21 -15.73 26.53 -22.53
N LYS A 22 -14.43 26.73 -22.57
CA LYS A 22 -13.49 26.05 -21.68
C LYS A 22 -13.97 26.41 -20.26
N ASP A 23 -14.85 25.59 -19.71
CA ASP A 23 -15.10 25.61 -18.27
C ASP A 23 -13.74 25.28 -17.66
N ASP A 24 -13.30 26.15 -16.76
CA ASP A 24 -12.16 25.93 -15.90
C ASP A 24 -12.35 24.54 -15.26
N CYS A 25 -11.63 23.56 -15.80
CA CYS A 25 -11.43 22.30 -15.13
C CYS A 25 -10.60 22.68 -13.90
N GLN A 26 -11.27 23.00 -12.79
CA GLN A 26 -10.59 23.06 -11.51
C GLN A 26 -10.04 21.64 -11.31
N THR A 27 -8.74 21.48 -11.47
CA THR A 27 -8.04 20.30 -11.02
C THR A 27 -8.28 20.25 -9.52
N VAL A 28 -9.19 19.38 -9.09
CA VAL A 28 -9.37 19.09 -7.67
C VAL A 28 -8.08 18.41 -7.27
N THR A 29 -7.24 19.11 -6.51
CA THR A 29 -6.05 18.51 -5.90
C THR A 29 -6.55 17.37 -5.02
N PRO A 30 -6.07 16.13 -5.22
CA PRO A 30 -6.48 15.04 -4.35
C PRO A 30 -6.02 15.34 -2.92
N ASN A 31 -6.87 15.02 -1.94
CA ASN A 31 -6.53 15.24 -0.54
C ASN A 31 -5.55 14.17 -0.07
N GLY A 32 -4.40 14.57 0.45
CA GLY A 32 -3.51 13.70 1.20
C GLY A 32 -4.12 13.29 2.54
N LYS A 33 -3.46 12.37 3.23
CA LYS A 33 -3.89 11.89 4.56
C LYS A 33 -2.83 12.20 5.60
N ARG A 34 -3.29 12.54 6.81
CA ARG A 34 -2.43 12.56 7.98
C ARG A 34 -2.36 11.18 8.59
N MET A 35 -1.16 10.62 8.63
CA MET A 35 -0.94 9.21 8.97
C MET A 35 -0.08 9.04 10.21
N VAL A 36 -0.31 7.93 10.92
CA VAL A 36 0.64 7.33 11.87
C VAL A 36 1.04 5.97 11.30
N LEU A 37 2.33 5.75 11.16
CA LEU A 37 2.90 4.57 10.53
C LEU A 37 3.84 3.89 11.53
N ILE A 38 3.57 2.62 11.87
CA ILE A 38 4.42 1.89 12.83
C ILE A 38 4.85 0.54 12.28
N GLY A 39 6.12 0.20 12.42
CA GLY A 39 6.62 -1.04 11.87
C GLY A 39 8.06 -1.37 12.17
N ASN A 40 8.56 -2.31 11.41
CA ASN A 40 9.95 -2.80 11.50
C ASN A 40 10.79 -2.40 10.27
N SER A 41 11.95 -3.02 10.11
CA SER A 41 12.87 -2.75 8.98
C SER A 41 12.29 -3.11 7.61
N PHE A 42 11.31 -4.00 7.52
CA PHE A 42 10.63 -4.35 6.27
C PHE A 42 9.49 -3.39 5.93
N PHE A 43 8.97 -2.67 6.89
CA PHE A 43 7.92 -1.66 6.74
C PHE A 43 8.50 -0.27 6.44
N ARG A 44 9.56 0.08 7.18
CA ARG A 44 10.14 1.42 7.20
C ARG A 44 10.48 1.98 5.82
N PRO A 45 11.17 1.25 4.92
CA PRO A 45 11.58 1.82 3.64
C PRO A 45 10.42 2.30 2.77
N TYR A 46 9.30 1.60 2.77
CA TYR A 46 8.11 2.00 2.05
C TYR A 46 7.44 3.22 2.69
N ALA A 47 7.36 3.23 4.02
CA ALA A 47 6.78 4.36 4.76
C ALA A 47 7.59 5.65 4.58
N GLU A 48 8.94 5.57 4.53
CA GLU A 48 9.81 6.72 4.26
C GLU A 48 9.70 7.22 2.82
N ASN A 49 9.55 6.32 1.84
CA ASN A 49 9.46 6.68 0.43
C ASN A 49 8.05 7.18 0.06
N LEU A 50 7.02 6.84 0.83
CA LEU A 50 5.64 7.23 0.54
C LEU A 50 5.44 8.74 0.51
N ASP A 51 6.13 9.50 1.38
CA ASP A 51 6.01 10.97 1.41
C ASP A 51 6.45 11.58 0.06
N VAL A 52 7.48 11.01 -0.58
CA VAL A 52 7.98 11.46 -1.89
C VAL A 52 7.00 11.09 -2.99
N VAL A 53 6.57 9.82 -3.05
CA VAL A 53 5.69 9.31 -4.09
C VAL A 53 4.29 9.95 -4.02
N ALA A 54 3.77 10.16 -2.81
CA ALA A 54 2.49 10.84 -2.61
C ALA A 54 2.52 12.31 -3.06
N ALA A 55 3.61 13.02 -2.75
CA ALA A 55 3.77 14.41 -3.20
C ALA A 55 3.85 14.50 -4.73
N ASP A 56 4.59 13.58 -5.39
CA ASP A 56 4.68 13.54 -6.85
C ASP A 56 3.34 13.19 -7.51
N ALA A 57 2.52 12.36 -6.87
CA ALA A 57 1.15 12.05 -7.28
C ALA A 57 0.16 13.20 -7.00
N GLY A 58 0.60 14.31 -6.41
CA GLY A 58 -0.22 15.51 -6.17
C GLY A 58 -0.98 15.52 -4.85
N TYR A 59 -0.64 14.65 -3.91
CA TYR A 59 -1.18 14.65 -2.54
C TYR A 59 -0.36 15.59 -1.65
N ASP A 60 -0.38 16.90 -1.95
CA ASP A 60 0.50 17.92 -1.34
C ASP A 60 0.35 18.08 0.18
N ASP A 61 -0.81 17.70 0.74
CA ASP A 61 -1.12 17.73 2.16
C ASP A 61 -0.93 16.36 2.86
N HIS A 62 -0.32 15.39 2.16
CA HIS A 62 0.13 14.15 2.77
C HIS A 62 1.16 14.42 3.87
N SER A 63 1.00 13.75 5.00
CA SER A 63 1.96 13.81 6.09
C SER A 63 1.95 12.54 6.91
N SER A 64 3.14 12.07 7.32
CA SER A 64 3.27 10.87 8.11
C SER A 64 4.08 11.11 9.40
N THR A 65 3.65 10.44 10.48
CA THR A 65 4.46 10.23 11.68
C THR A 65 4.91 8.78 11.67
N LEU A 66 6.17 8.56 11.31
CA LEU A 66 6.75 7.22 11.26
C LEU A 66 7.49 6.90 12.55
N VAL A 67 7.12 5.76 13.17
CA VAL A 67 7.81 5.19 14.32
C VAL A 67 8.17 3.75 14.03
N PHE A 68 9.45 3.39 14.15
CA PHE A 68 9.90 2.04 13.83
C PHE A 68 10.90 1.51 14.84
N ARG A 69 10.96 0.17 14.92
CA ARG A 69 11.98 -0.59 15.65
C ARG A 69 12.47 -1.77 14.80
N GLY A 70 13.66 -2.26 15.07
CA GLY A 70 14.21 -3.40 14.35
C GLY A 70 13.53 -4.73 14.71
N GLY A 71 13.32 -5.60 13.71
CA GLY A 71 12.81 -6.95 13.87
C GLY A 71 11.43 -6.99 14.55
N GLU A 72 11.21 -8.01 15.39
CA GLU A 72 9.94 -8.23 16.10
C GLU A 72 9.58 -7.11 17.08
N ASN A 73 10.56 -6.31 17.51
CA ASN A 73 10.28 -5.15 18.36
C ASN A 73 9.47 -4.05 17.67
N GLY A 74 9.41 -4.06 16.34
CA GLY A 74 8.60 -3.16 15.52
C GLY A 74 7.18 -3.63 15.27
N ASN A 75 6.75 -4.76 15.83
CA ASN A 75 5.40 -5.25 15.72
C ASN A 75 4.42 -4.46 16.60
N ALA A 76 3.14 -4.43 16.23
CA ALA A 76 2.09 -3.71 16.93
C ALA A 76 1.99 -4.11 18.42
N SER A 77 2.06 -5.41 18.72
CA SER A 77 2.04 -5.92 20.11
C SER A 77 3.26 -5.50 20.92
N SER A 78 4.46 -5.50 20.29
CA SER A 78 5.71 -5.13 20.98
C SER A 78 5.75 -3.66 21.37
N PHE A 79 5.26 -2.76 20.49
CA PHE A 79 5.08 -1.35 20.88
C PHE A 79 4.07 -1.19 22.01
N TRP A 80 2.95 -1.91 21.96
CA TRP A 80 1.92 -1.81 22.97
C TRP A 80 2.41 -2.26 24.36
N ASP A 81 3.12 -3.38 24.42
CA ASP A 81 3.62 -3.97 25.66
C ASP A 81 4.73 -3.12 26.31
N ASP A 82 5.52 -2.41 25.53
CA ASP A 82 6.55 -1.48 26.00
C ASP A 82 5.97 -0.05 26.13
N SER A 83 4.99 0.09 27.00
CA SER A 83 4.15 1.29 27.13
C SER A 83 4.90 2.55 27.60
N THR A 84 6.12 2.43 28.12
CA THR A 84 6.93 3.51 28.66
C THR A 84 8.07 3.97 27.75
N SER A 85 8.28 3.31 26.61
CA SER A 85 9.30 3.72 25.66
C SER A 85 8.96 5.04 24.98
N GLU A 86 9.99 5.75 24.52
CA GLU A 86 9.83 7.01 23.80
C GLU A 86 9.01 6.83 22.53
N GLU A 87 9.22 5.72 21.80
CA GLU A 87 8.51 5.40 20.57
C GLU A 87 7.02 5.18 20.85
N THR A 88 6.67 4.37 21.83
CA THR A 88 5.27 4.13 22.20
C THR A 88 4.58 5.40 22.69
N MET A 89 5.28 6.23 23.47
CA MET A 89 4.76 7.54 23.88
C MET A 89 4.56 8.48 22.68
N SER A 90 5.45 8.44 21.69
CA SER A 90 5.32 9.22 20.45
C SER A 90 4.09 8.78 19.64
N ILE A 91 3.87 7.47 19.46
CA ILE A 91 2.68 6.95 18.80
C ILE A 91 1.42 7.43 19.50
N LYS A 92 1.36 7.26 20.84
CA LYS A 92 0.21 7.70 21.63
C LYS A 92 -0.02 9.20 21.53
N ALA A 93 1.03 10.01 21.62
CA ALA A 93 0.91 11.46 21.48
C ALA A 93 0.34 11.88 20.11
N ALA A 94 0.76 11.22 19.04
CA ALA A 94 0.23 11.49 17.68
C ALA A 94 -1.27 11.11 17.58
N LEU A 95 -1.67 9.96 18.13
CA LEU A 95 -3.07 9.52 18.16
C LEU A 95 -3.95 10.39 19.07
N ASP A 96 -3.42 10.81 20.23
CA ASP A 96 -4.11 11.67 21.21
C ASP A 96 -4.35 13.09 20.67
N ALA A 97 -3.47 13.58 19.79
CA ALA A 97 -3.67 14.88 19.13
C ALA A 97 -4.92 14.91 18.23
N GLY A 98 -5.42 13.76 17.85
CA GLY A 98 -6.60 13.60 17.01
C GLY A 98 -6.37 13.99 15.54
N GLY A 99 -7.35 13.70 14.69
CA GLY A 99 -7.35 14.00 13.26
C GLY A 99 -6.40 13.12 12.44
N VAL A 100 -5.94 11.98 12.95
CA VAL A 100 -5.26 10.95 12.18
C VAL A 100 -6.29 10.26 11.30
N GLU A 101 -6.01 10.20 10.00
CA GLU A 101 -6.91 9.63 9.00
C GLU A 101 -6.56 8.19 8.66
N LEU A 102 -5.27 7.84 8.73
CA LEU A 102 -4.79 6.47 8.55
C LEU A 102 -3.79 6.09 9.66
N PHE A 103 -4.01 4.96 10.28
CA PHE A 103 -3.03 4.30 11.11
C PHE A 103 -2.61 2.98 10.48
N ALA A 104 -1.40 2.95 9.93
CA ALA A 104 -0.89 1.73 9.30
C ALA A 104 0.17 1.05 10.16
N MET A 105 0.10 -0.27 10.22
CA MET A 105 0.94 -1.13 11.06
C MET A 105 1.53 -2.26 10.23
N THR A 106 2.77 -2.66 10.53
CA THR A 106 3.29 -3.92 9.99
C THR A 106 2.51 -5.10 10.55
N ALA A 107 2.27 -6.11 9.72
CA ALA A 107 1.61 -7.33 10.17
C ALA A 107 2.41 -7.98 11.31
N ASP A 108 1.69 -8.42 12.35
CA ASP A 108 2.28 -9.00 13.56
C ASP A 108 2.46 -10.52 13.40
N GLY A 109 3.60 -11.02 13.89
CA GLY A 109 3.93 -12.45 13.85
C GLY A 109 3.45 -13.27 15.06
N ASP A 110 2.63 -12.72 15.97
CA ASP A 110 2.09 -13.48 17.11
C ASP A 110 1.09 -14.54 16.62
N THR A 111 1.56 -15.77 16.51
CA THR A 111 0.73 -16.90 16.05
C THR A 111 -0.30 -17.38 17.08
N LEU A 112 -0.11 -17.06 18.36
CA LEU A 112 -1.04 -17.46 19.42
C LEU A 112 -2.18 -16.47 19.60
N ASN A 113 -1.93 -15.20 19.34
CA ASN A 113 -2.93 -14.13 19.43
C ASN A 113 -2.70 -13.06 18.36
N PRO A 114 -2.90 -13.39 17.07
CA PRO A 114 -2.44 -12.58 15.96
C PRO A 114 -3.14 -11.22 15.83
N THR A 115 -4.25 -11.01 16.52
CA THR A 115 -4.99 -9.73 16.49
C THR A 115 -4.74 -8.84 17.70
N ARG A 116 -4.04 -9.31 18.74
CA ARG A 116 -3.93 -8.63 20.04
C ARG A 116 -3.37 -7.21 19.95
N GLY A 117 -2.23 -7.06 19.31
CA GLY A 117 -1.59 -5.75 19.17
C GLY A 117 -2.43 -4.77 18.37
N PHE A 118 -3.02 -5.24 17.27
CA PHE A 118 -3.89 -4.42 16.41
C PHE A 118 -5.13 -3.94 17.17
N LYS A 119 -5.82 -4.83 17.88
CA LYS A 119 -6.99 -4.47 18.69
C LYS A 119 -6.66 -3.39 19.70
N ALA A 120 -5.60 -3.58 20.46
CA ALA A 120 -5.17 -2.64 21.48
C ALA A 120 -4.93 -1.23 20.90
N TRP A 121 -4.29 -1.15 19.73
CA TRP A 121 -4.05 0.12 19.05
C TRP A 121 -5.30 0.71 18.42
N ILE A 122 -6.18 -0.10 17.83
CA ILE A 122 -7.47 0.37 17.28
C ILE A 122 -8.32 0.98 18.41
N GLU A 123 -8.47 0.26 19.52
CA GLU A 123 -9.23 0.74 20.67
C GLU A 123 -8.66 2.03 21.28
N TYR A 124 -7.34 2.17 21.26
CA TYR A 124 -6.67 3.39 21.71
C TYR A 124 -6.88 4.57 20.76
N ALA A 125 -6.85 4.33 19.45
CA ALA A 125 -6.92 5.38 18.44
C ALA A 125 -8.34 5.96 18.27
N LEU A 126 -9.37 5.12 18.31
CA LEU A 126 -10.75 5.46 17.97
C LEU A 126 -11.36 6.63 18.76
N PRO A 127 -11.15 6.78 20.09
CA PRO A 127 -11.74 7.87 20.86
C PRO A 127 -11.41 9.27 20.33
N ASN A 128 -10.17 9.47 19.85
CA ASN A 128 -9.70 10.75 19.34
C ASN A 128 -9.72 10.83 17.78
N ASN A 129 -9.89 9.71 17.11
CA ASN A 129 -9.88 9.60 15.66
C ASN A 129 -11.04 8.68 15.18
N PRO A 130 -12.31 9.10 15.32
CA PRO A 130 -13.46 8.23 15.11
C PRO A 130 -13.65 7.76 13.64
N ASN A 131 -13.02 8.43 12.69
CA ASN A 131 -13.08 8.09 11.26
C ASN A 131 -11.76 7.52 10.74
N ILE A 132 -10.87 7.07 11.64
CA ILE A 132 -9.57 6.54 11.27
C ILE A 132 -9.70 5.27 10.42
N GLU A 133 -8.90 5.18 9.39
CA GLU A 133 -8.68 3.95 8.63
C GLU A 133 -7.51 3.16 9.24
N ILE A 134 -7.56 1.84 9.11
CA ILE A 134 -6.51 0.95 9.61
C ILE A 134 -5.92 0.19 8.43
N GLY A 135 -4.64 0.41 8.16
CA GLY A 135 -3.87 -0.31 7.14
C GLY A 135 -2.96 -1.37 7.77
N LEU A 136 -3.00 -2.60 7.27
CA LEU A 136 -2.07 -3.65 7.69
C LEU A 136 -1.12 -3.99 6.53
N SER A 137 0.16 -3.62 6.67
CA SER A 137 1.18 -3.94 5.67
C SER A 137 1.59 -5.40 5.80
N LEU A 138 1.28 -6.19 4.78
CA LEU A 138 1.58 -7.62 4.74
C LEU A 138 2.98 -7.83 4.15
N PRO A 139 3.95 -8.34 4.95
CA PRO A 139 5.30 -8.53 4.48
C PRO A 139 5.42 -9.74 3.54
N MET A 140 6.51 -9.78 2.80
CA MET A 140 6.93 -11.03 2.17
C MET A 140 7.44 -12.02 3.22
N VAL A 141 7.66 -13.25 2.81
CA VAL A 141 8.29 -14.28 3.64
C VAL A 141 9.79 -13.99 3.77
N ASP A 142 10.34 -14.03 4.97
CA ASP A 142 11.77 -13.89 5.23
C ASP A 142 12.61 -14.99 4.53
N PHE A 143 13.88 -14.72 4.28
CA PHE A 143 14.88 -15.64 3.71
C PHE A 143 14.53 -16.12 2.29
N PRO A 144 14.62 -15.23 1.29
CA PRO A 144 14.25 -15.54 -0.10
C PRO A 144 14.94 -16.76 -0.69
N ALA A 145 16.20 -17.04 -0.32
CA ALA A 145 16.92 -18.22 -0.79
C ALA A 145 16.28 -19.56 -0.37
N ASP A 146 15.42 -19.55 0.64
CA ASP A 146 14.76 -20.75 1.18
C ASP A 146 13.29 -20.87 0.75
N TRP A 147 12.76 -19.95 -0.05
CA TRP A 147 11.34 -19.85 -0.35
C TRP A 147 10.77 -21.14 -0.94
N ASP A 148 11.39 -21.70 -1.97
CA ASP A 148 10.91 -22.91 -2.62
C ASP A 148 10.98 -24.12 -1.70
N ALA A 149 12.09 -24.26 -0.93
CA ALA A 149 12.22 -25.33 0.04
C ALA A 149 11.12 -25.25 1.12
N ARG A 150 10.75 -24.05 1.55
CA ARG A 150 9.64 -23.83 2.47
C ARG A 150 8.29 -24.14 1.83
N ALA A 151 8.06 -23.67 0.61
CA ALA A 151 6.83 -23.96 -0.12
C ALA A 151 6.62 -25.46 -0.27
N GLN A 152 7.67 -26.21 -0.66
CA GLN A 152 7.65 -27.67 -0.79
C GLN A 152 7.40 -28.37 0.54
N ALA A 153 7.91 -27.83 1.66
CA ALA A 153 7.63 -28.39 2.99
C ALA A 153 6.13 -28.28 3.39
N PHE A 154 5.39 -27.33 2.78
CA PHE A 154 3.95 -27.18 2.94
C PHE A 154 3.14 -27.81 1.80
N GLY A 155 3.79 -28.49 0.85
CA GLY A 155 3.12 -29.21 -0.25
C GLY A 155 2.81 -28.35 -1.48
N TYR A 156 3.45 -27.19 -1.62
CA TYR A 156 3.38 -26.29 -2.77
C TYR A 156 4.67 -26.42 -3.60
N ASN A 157 4.62 -26.07 -4.89
CA ASN A 157 5.78 -26.17 -5.76
C ASN A 157 6.84 -25.09 -5.46
N ASP A 158 6.39 -23.85 -5.27
CA ASP A 158 7.20 -22.66 -5.10
C ASP A 158 6.50 -21.61 -4.22
N ILE A 159 7.18 -20.48 -4.02
CA ILE A 159 6.67 -19.37 -3.21
C ILE A 159 5.44 -18.71 -3.85
N HIS A 160 5.28 -18.71 -5.17
CA HIS A 160 4.16 -18.09 -5.86
C HIS A 160 2.86 -18.85 -5.65
N GLU A 161 2.93 -20.18 -5.44
CA GLU A 161 1.78 -20.98 -5.02
C GLU A 161 1.49 -20.82 -3.53
N LEU A 162 2.53 -20.74 -2.68
CA LEU A 162 2.38 -20.66 -1.24
C LEU A 162 1.94 -19.28 -0.75
N TYR A 163 2.50 -18.20 -1.29
CA TYR A 163 2.29 -16.84 -0.75
C TYR A 163 0.83 -16.38 -0.80
N PRO A 164 0.05 -16.60 -1.88
CA PRO A 164 -1.39 -16.34 -1.87
C PRO A 164 -2.13 -17.04 -0.73
N VAL A 165 -1.75 -18.28 -0.41
CA VAL A 165 -2.36 -19.03 0.69
C VAL A 165 -2.00 -18.44 2.05
N ILE A 166 -0.78 -17.94 2.22
CA ILE A 166 -0.37 -17.21 3.43
C ILE A 166 -1.22 -15.94 3.57
N ILE A 167 -1.38 -15.17 2.50
CA ILE A 167 -2.22 -13.96 2.50
C ILE A 167 -3.65 -14.30 2.90
N ASP A 168 -4.29 -15.26 2.24
CA ASP A 168 -5.70 -15.57 2.44
C ASP A 168 -5.95 -16.26 3.79
N SER A 169 -5.15 -17.28 4.12
CA SER A 169 -5.43 -18.14 5.27
C SER A 169 -4.87 -17.59 6.57
N ILE A 170 -3.72 -16.91 6.54
CA ILE A 170 -3.12 -16.37 7.77
C ILE A 170 -3.59 -14.92 7.97
N TRP A 171 -3.35 -14.05 6.98
CA TRP A 171 -3.60 -12.63 7.17
C TRP A 171 -5.07 -12.24 7.03
N HIS A 172 -5.75 -12.64 5.95
CA HIS A 172 -7.17 -12.29 5.81
C HIS A 172 -8.02 -13.04 6.81
N THR A 173 -8.04 -14.38 6.78
CA THR A 173 -8.94 -15.18 7.60
C THR A 173 -8.72 -15.00 9.10
N ASN A 174 -7.47 -14.99 9.58
CA ASN A 174 -7.17 -15.01 11.01
C ASN A 174 -6.90 -13.63 11.62
N VAL A 175 -6.70 -12.59 10.79
CA VAL A 175 -6.39 -11.24 11.28
C VAL A 175 -7.38 -10.22 10.73
N ILE A 176 -7.35 -9.92 9.45
CA ILE A 176 -8.07 -8.78 8.86
C ILE A 176 -9.59 -8.97 8.98
N ASP A 177 -10.10 -10.13 8.62
CA ASP A 177 -11.55 -10.39 8.67
C ASP A 177 -12.06 -10.51 10.11
N VAL A 178 -11.22 -10.99 11.04
CA VAL A 178 -11.54 -10.97 12.48
C VAL A 178 -11.64 -9.52 12.98
N LEU A 179 -10.68 -8.66 12.60
CA LEU A 179 -10.72 -7.25 12.99
C LEU A 179 -11.92 -6.52 12.36
N ARG A 180 -12.21 -6.76 11.09
CA ARG A 180 -13.39 -6.20 10.40
C ARG A 180 -14.71 -6.61 11.06
N ALA A 181 -14.81 -7.86 11.48
CA ALA A 181 -15.99 -8.36 12.18
C ALA A 181 -16.16 -7.73 13.56
N GLU A 182 -15.07 -7.44 14.25
CA GLU A 182 -15.08 -6.85 15.58
C GLU A 182 -15.28 -5.32 15.56
N TYR A 183 -14.78 -4.66 14.51
CA TYR A 183 -14.88 -3.21 14.32
C TYR A 183 -15.63 -2.85 13.01
N PRO A 184 -16.92 -3.20 12.87
CA PRO A 184 -17.63 -3.09 11.59
C PRO A 184 -17.81 -1.64 11.08
N GLY A 185 -17.54 -0.64 11.93
CA GLY A 185 -17.57 0.77 11.56
C GLY A 185 -16.22 1.35 11.14
N VAL A 186 -15.15 0.55 11.19
CA VAL A 186 -13.79 0.99 10.87
C VAL A 186 -13.38 0.42 9.50
N ASN A 187 -12.84 1.27 8.63
CA ASN A 187 -12.27 0.80 7.37
C ASN A 187 -10.92 0.13 7.65
N ILE A 188 -10.88 -1.21 7.59
CA ILE A 188 -9.68 -2.02 7.82
C ILE A 188 -9.31 -2.75 6.53
N TYR A 189 -8.08 -2.56 6.07
CA TYR A 189 -7.61 -3.16 4.82
C TYR A 189 -6.14 -3.62 4.88
N SER A 190 -5.79 -4.51 3.98
CA SER A 190 -4.41 -4.95 3.77
C SER A 190 -3.70 -4.08 2.76
N ILE A 191 -2.41 -3.83 2.99
CA ILE A 191 -1.49 -3.29 2.01
C ILE A 191 -0.57 -4.46 1.62
N PRO A 192 -0.71 -5.03 0.42
CA PRO A 192 -0.05 -6.29 0.05
C PRO A 192 1.41 -6.08 -0.37
N THR A 193 2.19 -5.46 0.51
CA THR A 193 3.56 -4.99 0.29
C THR A 193 4.52 -6.09 -0.17
N GLY A 194 4.34 -7.31 0.35
CA GLY A 194 5.24 -8.43 0.06
C GLY A 194 5.25 -8.89 -1.40
N TRP A 195 4.20 -8.59 -2.16
CA TRP A 195 4.15 -8.90 -3.59
C TRP A 195 5.27 -8.21 -4.37
N ALA A 196 5.69 -7.00 -3.99
CA ALA A 196 6.79 -6.31 -4.66
C ALA A 196 8.07 -7.17 -4.70
N GLY A 197 8.50 -7.68 -3.55
CA GLY A 197 9.71 -8.51 -3.47
C GLY A 197 9.56 -9.86 -4.16
N ILE A 198 8.40 -10.51 -4.03
CA ILE A 198 8.16 -11.83 -4.61
C ILE A 198 8.07 -11.75 -6.14
N THR A 199 7.32 -10.78 -6.67
CA THR A 199 7.16 -10.61 -8.13
C THR A 199 8.47 -10.20 -8.78
N LEU A 200 9.20 -9.25 -8.19
CA LEU A 200 10.49 -8.80 -8.75
C LEU A 200 11.55 -9.88 -8.69
N ALA A 201 11.58 -10.74 -7.65
CA ALA A 201 12.47 -11.88 -7.60
C ALA A 201 12.18 -12.87 -8.74
N GLN A 202 10.91 -13.15 -9.03
CA GLN A 202 10.53 -13.98 -10.18
C GLN A 202 10.92 -13.34 -11.50
N MET A 203 10.65 -12.03 -11.67
CA MET A 203 11.04 -11.32 -12.90
C MET A 203 12.54 -11.35 -13.12
N GLN A 204 13.34 -11.27 -12.05
CA GLN A 204 14.79 -11.38 -12.13
C GLN A 204 15.23 -12.78 -12.57
N GLU A 205 14.66 -13.83 -11.99
CA GLU A 205 14.94 -15.23 -12.37
C GLU A 205 14.57 -15.51 -13.83
N ASP A 206 13.44 -14.98 -14.28
CA ASP A 206 12.93 -15.13 -15.64
C ASP A 206 13.64 -14.20 -16.66
N SER A 207 14.59 -13.37 -16.22
CA SER A 207 15.26 -12.35 -17.04
C SER A 207 14.31 -11.36 -17.71
N LEU A 208 13.27 -10.95 -17.00
CA LEU A 208 12.24 -10.01 -17.44
C LEU A 208 12.50 -8.57 -17.00
N LEU A 209 13.48 -8.33 -16.13
CA LEU A 209 13.87 -6.97 -15.72
C LEU A 209 14.64 -6.30 -16.85
N ASN A 210 14.36 -5.03 -17.11
CA ASN A 210 15.11 -4.22 -18.09
C ASN A 210 16.39 -3.63 -17.50
N ASP A 211 16.50 -3.65 -16.17
CA ASP A 211 17.66 -3.17 -15.40
C ASP A 211 18.61 -4.34 -15.06
N ASP A 212 19.90 -4.03 -14.87
CA ASP A 212 20.90 -5.00 -14.42
C ASP A 212 20.81 -5.16 -12.90
N ILE A 213 19.91 -6.02 -12.45
CA ILE A 213 19.57 -6.23 -11.03
C ILE A 213 19.86 -7.68 -10.64
N ASP A 214 20.72 -7.85 -9.62
CA ASP A 214 20.99 -9.12 -8.99
C ASP A 214 19.91 -9.53 -7.97
N LEU A 215 19.75 -10.82 -7.71
CA LEU A 215 18.84 -11.27 -6.65
C LEU A 215 19.30 -10.78 -5.27
N PHE A 216 20.60 -10.87 -4.99
CA PHE A 216 21.23 -10.39 -3.75
C PHE A 216 22.42 -9.49 -4.06
N GLY A 217 22.54 -8.35 -3.37
CA GLY A 217 23.65 -7.43 -3.61
C GLY A 217 23.52 -6.09 -2.91
N ALA A 218 24.11 -5.06 -3.51
CA ALA A 218 24.01 -3.70 -3.02
C ALA A 218 22.59 -3.14 -3.27
N LYS A 219 22.13 -2.25 -2.39
CA LYS A 219 20.77 -1.69 -2.43
C LYS A 219 20.34 -1.14 -3.81
N PRO A 220 21.17 -0.41 -4.56
CA PRO A 220 20.77 0.14 -5.85
C PRO A 220 20.62 -0.88 -6.98
N THR A 221 21.27 -2.06 -6.85
CA THR A 221 21.45 -3.04 -7.93
C THR A 221 21.00 -4.44 -7.55
N SER A 222 20.12 -4.58 -6.58
CA SER A 222 19.62 -5.89 -6.18
C SER A 222 18.16 -5.86 -5.75
N ILE A 223 17.53 -7.04 -5.81
CA ILE A 223 16.21 -7.27 -5.23
C ILE A 223 16.33 -7.24 -3.70
N PHE A 224 17.31 -7.98 -3.14
CA PHE A 224 17.52 -8.07 -1.70
C PHE A 224 18.94 -7.67 -1.32
N THR A 225 19.09 -6.98 -0.20
CA THR A 225 20.37 -6.49 0.29
C THR A 225 21.08 -7.46 1.23
N ASP A 226 20.37 -8.47 1.72
CA ASP A 226 20.90 -9.50 2.59
C ASP A 226 20.08 -10.80 2.54
N ALA A 227 20.58 -11.84 3.22
CA ALA A 227 19.96 -13.15 3.24
C ALA A 227 18.58 -13.17 3.93
N LYS A 228 18.26 -12.20 4.78
CA LYS A 228 16.94 -12.08 5.41
C LYS A 228 15.90 -11.57 4.44
N GLY A 229 16.31 -10.86 3.40
CA GLY A 229 15.45 -10.32 2.36
C GLY A 229 15.13 -8.83 2.56
N HIS A 230 16.01 -8.06 3.23
CA HIS A 230 15.81 -6.60 3.24
C HIS A 230 15.89 -6.04 1.82
N GLN A 231 15.04 -5.08 1.55
CA GLN A 231 14.70 -4.60 0.21
C GLN A 231 15.87 -3.87 -0.48
N GLY A 232 16.12 -4.20 -1.74
CA GLY A 232 16.82 -3.33 -2.68
C GLY A 232 15.95 -2.14 -3.10
N GLN A 233 16.55 -1.19 -3.81
CA GLN A 233 15.84 0.05 -4.18
C GLN A 233 14.64 -0.27 -5.07
N ILE A 234 14.76 -1.16 -6.04
CA ILE A 234 13.68 -1.52 -6.95
C ILE A 234 12.44 -2.08 -6.21
N VAL A 235 12.66 -2.87 -5.14
CA VAL A 235 11.57 -3.39 -4.30
C VAL A 235 10.93 -2.27 -3.48
N ILE A 236 11.73 -1.29 -3.03
CA ILE A 236 11.19 -0.13 -2.28
C ILE A 236 10.28 0.68 -3.19
N GLU A 237 10.71 0.97 -4.42
CA GLU A 237 9.89 1.73 -5.38
C GLU A 237 8.59 0.99 -5.69
N ALA A 238 8.65 -0.26 -6.14
CA ALA A 238 7.46 -1.05 -6.45
C ALA A 238 6.51 -1.20 -5.23
N GLY A 239 7.08 -1.48 -4.05
CA GLY A 239 6.29 -1.62 -2.84
C GLY A 239 5.65 -0.30 -2.38
N THR A 240 6.31 0.84 -2.61
CA THR A 240 5.73 2.16 -2.30
C THR A 240 4.58 2.50 -3.25
N LEU A 241 4.68 2.13 -4.53
CA LEU A 241 3.56 2.26 -5.48
C LEU A 241 2.36 1.39 -5.07
N ILE A 242 2.59 0.17 -4.57
CA ILE A 242 1.53 -0.66 -3.97
C ILE A 242 0.88 0.07 -2.77
N TRP A 243 1.66 0.75 -1.94
CA TRP A 243 1.14 1.55 -0.83
C TRP A 243 0.29 2.72 -1.34
N LEU A 244 0.80 3.48 -2.31
CA LEU A 244 0.06 4.59 -2.91
C LEU A 244 -1.31 4.15 -3.44
N ALA A 245 -1.33 3.08 -4.24
CA ALA A 245 -2.57 2.51 -4.77
C ALA A 245 -3.51 2.00 -3.67
N SER A 246 -2.97 1.33 -2.64
CA SER A 246 -3.78 0.79 -1.55
C SER A 246 -4.39 1.88 -0.66
N ILE A 247 -3.68 2.97 -0.42
CA ILE A 247 -4.06 4.05 0.50
C ILE A 247 -4.96 5.08 -0.19
N TYR A 248 -4.61 5.44 -1.42
CA TYR A 248 -5.26 6.52 -2.15
C TYR A 248 -6.17 6.04 -3.28
N GLY A 249 -6.06 4.77 -3.69
CA GLY A 249 -6.76 4.24 -4.86
C GLY A 249 -6.19 4.80 -6.16
N ASP A 250 -4.92 5.20 -6.15
CA ASP A 250 -4.25 5.78 -7.31
C ASP A 250 -4.14 4.76 -8.45
N ASP A 251 -4.37 5.21 -9.67
CA ASP A 251 -4.24 4.38 -10.86
C ASP A 251 -2.78 4.40 -11.34
N LEU A 252 -2.02 3.39 -10.95
CA LEU A 252 -0.59 3.29 -11.26
C LEU A 252 -0.29 3.30 -12.76
N ALA A 253 -1.24 2.89 -13.62
CA ALA A 253 -1.04 2.90 -15.07
C ALA A 253 -0.91 4.30 -15.67
N ILE A 254 -1.34 5.34 -14.95
CA ILE A 254 -1.25 6.73 -15.38
C ILE A 254 -0.46 7.61 -14.38
N ASN A 255 0.09 7.02 -13.35
CA ASN A 255 0.89 7.73 -12.36
C ASN A 255 2.20 8.22 -13.01
N PRO A 256 2.57 9.52 -12.89
CA PRO A 256 3.74 10.09 -13.53
C PRO A 256 5.06 9.86 -12.78
N TYR A 257 5.02 9.22 -11.60
CA TYR A 257 6.19 9.04 -10.76
C TYR A 257 7.28 8.26 -11.48
N ASP A 258 8.47 8.86 -11.54
CA ASP A 258 9.67 8.23 -12.11
C ASP A 258 10.39 7.42 -11.02
N THR A 259 10.33 6.11 -11.09
CA THR A 259 11.00 5.20 -10.15
C THR A 259 12.53 5.16 -10.35
N GLY A 260 13.03 5.72 -11.46
CA GLY A 260 14.45 5.66 -11.83
C GLY A 260 14.91 4.31 -12.39
N PHE A 261 13.96 3.38 -12.63
CA PHE A 261 14.21 2.08 -13.26
C PHE A 261 13.65 2.04 -14.68
N GLU A 262 14.30 1.27 -15.58
CA GLU A 262 13.81 1.01 -16.94
C GLU A 262 12.73 -0.08 -16.94
N THR A 263 12.68 -0.89 -15.90
CA THR A 263 11.62 -1.87 -15.65
C THR A 263 10.32 -1.16 -15.28
N ASP A 264 9.24 -1.51 -15.94
CA ASP A 264 7.90 -1.01 -15.63
C ASP A 264 7.42 -1.66 -14.32
N LEU A 265 7.29 -0.85 -13.26
CA LEU A 265 7.00 -1.28 -11.88
C LEU A 265 5.55 -1.06 -11.49
#